data_0262bf30b46aee88216df5e107c2bda0
#
_entry.id   0262bf30b46aee88216df5e107c2bda0
#
_cell.length_a   1.000
_cell.length_b   1.000
_cell.length_c   1.000
_cell.angle_alpha   90.00
_cell.angle_beta   90.00
_cell.angle_gamma   90.00
#
_symmetry.space_group_name_H-M   'P 1'
#
loop_
_entity.id
_entity.type
_entity.pdbx_description
1 polymer ?
#
loop_
_entity_poly.entity_id
_entity_poly.type
_entity_poly.pdbx_seq_one_letter_code
_entity_poly.pdbx_strand_id
1 'polypeptide(L)'
;MKKILLTLSTIVCMTGCNVKKAEVVPAIDRANFDESVALNDDFYQYATGGWQAANPLKPEFARYGTFDRLRESNEVRLNDLFADIAKSKHKVGTVDQKIADLYTMGMDSTRLNAQGVAPLKADVDMLMEVEQLSDLAIAVAMIHTSAGNPLFSTGVGADLLNSNINVLYVEQSGLGMGNRD
;
A
#
# COMPACT_ATOMS: atom_id res chain seq x y z
N MET A 1 -46.12 31.83 24.56
CA MET A 1 -45.55 31.11 23.42
C MET A 1 -44.09 31.44 23.12
N LYS A 2 -43.60 32.68 23.26
CA LYS A 2 -42.16 33.01 23.01
C LYS A 2 -41.15 32.40 24.02
N LYS A 3 -41.55 32.12 25.25
CA LYS A 3 -40.66 31.53 26.26
C LYS A 3 -40.44 29.99 26.11
N ILE A 4 -41.38 29.27 25.47
CA ILE A 4 -41.30 27.85 25.21
C ILE A 4 -40.37 27.57 24.00
N LEU A 5 -40.33 28.51 23.03
CA LEU A 5 -39.44 28.37 21.87
C LEU A 5 -37.97 28.53 22.23
N LEU A 6 -37.65 29.34 23.26
CA LEU A 6 -36.28 29.59 23.69
C LEU A 6 -35.69 28.36 24.47
N THR A 7 -36.53 27.65 25.23
CA THR A 7 -36.10 26.44 25.95
C THR A 7 -35.91 25.24 25.05
N LEU A 8 -36.64 25.14 23.92
CA LEU A 8 -36.47 24.07 22.96
C LEU A 8 -35.18 24.25 22.13
N SER A 9 -34.79 25.49 21.85
CA SER A 9 -33.55 25.81 21.12
C SER A 9 -32.28 25.47 21.91
N THR A 10 -32.31 25.58 23.24
CA THR A 10 -31.17 25.27 24.10
C THR A 10 -30.96 23.77 24.28
N ILE A 11 -31.98 22.94 24.14
CA ILE A 11 -31.88 21.47 24.27
C ILE A 11 -31.24 20.86 23.00
N VAL A 12 -31.48 21.41 21.83
CA VAL A 12 -30.90 20.92 20.56
C VAL A 12 -29.37 21.14 20.47
N CYS A 13 -28.82 22.14 21.18
CA CYS A 13 -27.38 22.41 21.18
C CYS A 13 -26.56 21.46 22.09
N MET A 14 -27.19 20.64 22.93
CA MET A 14 -26.49 19.73 23.83
C MET A 14 -26.28 18.31 23.25
N THR A 15 -26.81 18.01 22.09
CA THR A 15 -26.63 16.68 21.44
C THR A 15 -25.48 16.63 20.45
N GLY A 16 -24.64 17.67 20.39
CA GLY A 16 -23.49 17.72 19.50
C GLY A 16 -22.20 17.23 20.18
N CYS A 17 -21.61 16.24 19.58
CA CYS A 17 -20.27 15.71 19.80
C CYS A 17 -20.10 14.64 20.89
N ASN A 18 -20.65 13.48 20.64
CA ASN A 18 -19.96 12.25 21.08
C ASN A 18 -18.73 12.03 20.18
N VAL A 19 -17.71 12.87 20.35
CA VAL A 19 -16.38 12.55 19.85
C VAL A 19 -15.94 11.32 20.65
N LYS A 20 -15.94 10.14 20.03
CA LYS A 20 -15.31 8.96 20.62
C LYS A 20 -13.90 9.40 21.00
N LYS A 21 -13.64 9.51 22.31
CA LYS A 21 -12.31 9.81 22.82
C LYS A 21 -11.39 8.76 22.24
N ALA A 22 -10.40 9.18 21.47
CA ALA A 22 -9.41 8.25 20.93
C ALA A 22 -8.82 7.47 22.11
N GLU A 23 -8.83 6.15 22.01
CA GLU A 23 -8.23 5.30 23.02
C GLU A 23 -6.75 5.62 23.08
N VAL A 24 -6.28 6.06 24.23
CA VAL A 24 -4.88 6.41 24.43
C VAL A 24 -4.12 5.10 24.57
N VAL A 25 -3.44 4.70 23.52
CA VAL A 25 -2.52 3.57 23.57
C VAL A 25 -1.28 3.99 24.36
N PRO A 26 -0.89 3.25 25.41
CA PRO A 26 0.31 3.59 26.17
C PRO A 26 1.56 3.49 25.31
N ALA A 27 2.53 4.38 25.53
CA ALA A 27 3.79 4.39 24.74
C ALA A 27 4.59 3.09 24.93
N ILE A 28 4.46 2.44 26.09
CA ILE A 28 5.02 1.13 26.39
C ILE A 28 3.85 0.23 26.77
N ASP A 29 3.57 -0.74 25.93
CA ASP A 29 2.55 -1.76 26.18
C ASP A 29 3.21 -2.97 26.86
N ARG A 30 2.88 -3.18 28.14
CA ARG A 30 3.44 -4.30 28.93
C ARG A 30 2.97 -5.67 28.44
N ALA A 31 1.90 -5.76 27.68
CA ALA A 31 1.48 -7.03 27.05
C ALA A 31 2.49 -7.56 26.02
N ASN A 32 3.40 -6.70 25.56
CA ASN A 32 4.47 -7.11 24.65
C ASN A 32 5.63 -7.82 25.35
N PHE A 33 5.70 -7.75 26.68
CA PHE A 33 6.79 -8.33 27.48
C PHE A 33 6.55 -9.81 27.76
N ASP A 34 7.64 -10.55 27.84
CA ASP A 34 7.68 -11.90 28.36
C ASP A 34 8.36 -11.88 29.76
N GLU A 35 7.54 -11.70 30.79
CA GLU A 35 8.02 -11.61 32.17
C GLU A 35 8.54 -12.97 32.72
N SER A 36 8.42 -14.06 31.98
CA SER A 36 8.99 -15.37 32.34
C SER A 36 10.52 -15.44 32.12
N VAL A 37 11.05 -14.51 31.31
CA VAL A 37 12.48 -14.41 31.01
C VAL A 37 13.11 -13.31 31.85
N ALA A 38 14.27 -13.58 32.43
CA ALA A 38 14.98 -12.57 33.21
C ALA A 38 15.57 -11.49 32.28
N LEU A 39 15.43 -10.23 32.66
CA LEU A 39 15.86 -9.05 31.90
C LEU A 39 17.35 -9.07 31.51
N ASN A 40 18.18 -9.66 32.35
CA ASN A 40 19.63 -9.76 32.18
C ASN A 40 20.08 -11.02 31.40
N ASP A 41 19.17 -11.96 31.15
CA ASP A 41 19.49 -13.21 30.42
C ASP A 41 19.23 -13.03 28.92
N ASP A 42 17.99 -12.60 28.54
CA ASP A 42 17.63 -12.29 27.17
C ASP A 42 16.69 -11.09 27.13
N PHE A 43 17.29 -9.91 26.97
CA PHE A 43 16.53 -8.65 26.89
C PHE A 43 15.59 -8.60 25.70
N TYR A 44 15.98 -9.19 24.56
CA TYR A 44 15.13 -9.19 23.37
C TYR A 44 13.86 -10.02 23.61
N GLN A 45 14.01 -11.25 24.10
CA GLN A 45 12.88 -12.10 24.45
C GLN A 45 12.02 -11.47 25.55
N TYR A 46 12.64 -10.92 26.60
CA TYR A 46 11.92 -10.22 27.66
C TYR A 46 11.06 -9.08 27.10
N ALA A 47 11.65 -8.22 26.25
CA ALA A 47 10.98 -7.00 25.78
C ALA A 47 9.93 -7.25 24.67
N THR A 48 10.05 -8.37 23.93
CA THR A 48 9.24 -8.59 22.71
C THR A 48 8.52 -9.93 22.68
N GLY A 49 8.77 -10.83 23.63
CA GLY A 49 8.23 -12.19 23.60
C GLY A 49 6.72 -12.27 23.63
N GLY A 50 6.05 -11.42 24.41
CA GLY A 50 4.59 -11.32 24.42
C GLY A 50 4.04 -10.84 23.07
N TRP A 51 4.71 -9.86 22.44
CA TRP A 51 4.33 -9.42 21.10
C TRP A 51 4.49 -10.52 20.04
N GLN A 52 5.60 -11.27 20.08
CA GLN A 52 5.86 -12.39 19.16
C GLN A 52 4.82 -13.50 19.32
N ALA A 53 4.46 -13.82 20.55
CA ALA A 53 3.42 -14.81 20.83
C ALA A 53 2.04 -14.39 20.30
N ALA A 54 1.71 -13.09 20.40
CA ALA A 54 0.46 -12.52 19.89
C ALA A 54 0.46 -12.33 18.35
N ASN A 55 1.64 -12.28 17.72
CA ASN A 55 1.81 -12.04 16.28
C ASN A 55 2.73 -13.09 15.66
N PRO A 56 2.31 -14.36 15.57
CA PRO A 56 3.12 -15.42 15.02
C PRO A 56 3.46 -15.15 13.55
N LEU A 57 4.65 -15.61 13.12
CA LEU A 57 5.07 -15.52 11.74
C LEU A 57 4.13 -16.35 10.86
N LYS A 58 3.54 -15.69 9.87
CA LYS A 58 2.67 -16.33 8.87
C LYS A 58 3.53 -17.05 7.82
N PRO A 59 3.04 -18.16 7.21
CA PRO A 59 3.82 -18.94 6.24
C PRO A 59 4.32 -18.13 5.03
N GLU A 60 3.57 -17.13 4.62
CA GLU A 60 3.89 -16.26 3.48
C GLU A 60 4.94 -15.20 3.77
N PHE A 61 5.40 -15.05 5.02
CA PHE A 61 6.37 -14.05 5.41
C PHE A 61 7.70 -14.68 5.84
N ALA A 62 8.81 -14.22 5.30
CA ALA A 62 10.15 -14.56 5.78
C ALA A 62 10.47 -13.88 7.13
N ARG A 63 9.80 -12.77 7.43
CA ARG A 63 9.89 -12.01 8.69
C ARG A 63 8.56 -11.30 8.93
N TYR A 64 8.26 -11.03 10.20
CA TYR A 64 7.07 -10.27 10.57
C TYR A 64 7.38 -9.35 11.75
N GLY A 65 7.05 -8.08 11.63
CA GLY A 65 7.32 -7.07 12.64
C GLY A 65 6.26 -5.96 12.66
N THR A 66 6.48 -4.95 13.46
CA THR A 66 5.55 -3.83 13.62
C THR A 66 5.26 -3.11 12.29
N PHE A 67 6.28 -2.97 11.42
CA PHE A 67 6.10 -2.36 10.11
C PHE A 67 5.24 -3.21 9.18
N ASP A 68 5.37 -4.54 9.23
CA ASP A 68 4.53 -5.44 8.44
C ASP A 68 3.08 -5.36 8.89
N ARG A 69 2.84 -5.35 10.21
CA ARG A 69 1.50 -5.14 10.78
C ARG A 69 0.91 -3.78 10.40
N LEU A 70 1.72 -2.72 10.40
CA LEU A 70 1.29 -1.39 9.98
C LEU A 70 0.90 -1.38 8.51
N ARG A 71 1.70 -2.03 7.64
CA ARG A 71 1.39 -2.18 6.22
C ARG A 71 0.05 -2.90 6.02
N GLU A 72 -0.15 -4.08 6.63
CA GLU A 72 -1.41 -4.81 6.56
C GLU A 72 -2.61 -3.97 7.02
N SER A 73 -2.45 -3.25 8.14
CA SER A 73 -3.49 -2.36 8.64
C SER A 73 -3.83 -1.23 7.66
N ASN A 74 -2.83 -0.68 6.99
CA ASN A 74 -3.05 0.36 5.98
C ASN A 74 -3.71 -0.20 4.71
N GLU A 75 -3.33 -1.41 4.28
CA GLU A 75 -3.96 -2.09 3.13
C GLU A 75 -5.46 -2.30 3.38
N VAL A 76 -5.83 -2.78 4.58
CA VAL A 76 -7.25 -2.93 4.96
C VAL A 76 -7.97 -1.59 4.93
N ARG A 77 -7.40 -0.55 5.55
CA ARG A 77 -8.01 0.79 5.59
C ARG A 77 -8.17 1.40 4.20
N LEU A 78 -7.18 1.23 3.33
CA LEU A 78 -7.24 1.72 1.95
C LEU A 78 -8.30 0.96 1.15
N ASN A 79 -8.38 -0.36 1.31
CA ASN A 79 -9.40 -1.17 0.66
C ASN A 79 -10.82 -0.72 1.09
N ASP A 80 -11.05 -0.54 2.38
CA ASP A 80 -12.32 -0.05 2.91
C ASP A 80 -12.67 1.33 2.36
N LEU A 81 -11.69 2.25 2.34
CA LEU A 81 -11.86 3.61 1.78
C LEU A 81 -12.22 3.56 0.30
N PHE A 82 -11.52 2.78 -0.50
CA PHE A 82 -11.78 2.66 -1.94
C PHE A 82 -13.14 1.99 -2.21
N ALA A 83 -13.48 0.96 -1.43
CA ALA A 83 -14.79 0.33 -1.51
C ALA A 83 -15.92 1.31 -1.16
N ASP A 84 -15.73 2.18 -0.17
CA ASP A 84 -16.72 3.19 0.21
C ASP A 84 -16.85 4.27 -0.86
N ILE A 85 -15.75 4.74 -1.44
CA ILE A 85 -15.76 5.67 -2.57
C ILE A 85 -16.51 5.04 -3.75
N ALA A 86 -16.23 3.78 -4.09
CA ALA A 86 -16.85 3.08 -5.22
C ALA A 86 -18.38 2.89 -5.09
N LYS A 87 -18.94 2.90 -3.85
CA LYS A 87 -20.40 2.80 -3.62
C LYS A 87 -21.18 4.04 -4.05
N SER A 88 -20.52 5.18 -4.24
CA SER A 88 -21.16 6.47 -4.50
C SER A 88 -20.97 6.90 -5.96
N LYS A 89 -21.90 7.75 -6.44
CA LYS A 89 -21.73 8.41 -7.74
C LYS A 89 -20.93 9.69 -7.57
N HIS A 90 -19.93 9.86 -8.39
CA HIS A 90 -19.03 11.02 -8.36
C HIS A 90 -19.15 11.83 -9.64
N LYS A 91 -18.84 13.13 -9.55
CA LYS A 91 -18.81 14.02 -10.73
C LYS A 91 -17.64 13.60 -11.63
N VAL A 92 -17.91 13.52 -12.93
CA VAL A 92 -16.90 13.19 -13.95
C VAL A 92 -15.70 14.14 -13.85
N GLY A 93 -14.50 13.56 -13.88
CA GLY A 93 -13.22 14.28 -13.81
C GLY A 93 -12.70 14.53 -12.39
N THR A 94 -13.46 14.19 -11.33
CA THR A 94 -12.96 14.26 -9.94
C THR A 94 -12.02 13.12 -9.61
N VAL A 95 -11.19 13.30 -8.57
CA VAL A 95 -10.31 12.25 -8.04
C VAL A 95 -11.12 11.05 -7.58
N ASP A 96 -12.19 11.28 -6.84
CA ASP A 96 -13.07 10.22 -6.33
C ASP A 96 -13.66 9.36 -7.45
N GLN A 97 -14.07 9.98 -8.58
CA GLN A 97 -14.56 9.24 -9.74
C GLN A 97 -13.47 8.35 -10.33
N LYS A 98 -12.24 8.86 -10.46
CA LYS A 98 -11.11 8.06 -11.00
C LYS A 98 -10.75 6.89 -10.09
N ILE A 99 -10.77 7.10 -8.77
CA ILE A 99 -10.54 6.05 -7.78
C ILE A 99 -11.65 4.99 -7.86
N ALA A 100 -12.92 5.42 -7.89
CA ALA A 100 -14.06 4.51 -8.00
C ALA A 100 -14.00 3.64 -9.26
N ASP A 101 -13.70 4.25 -10.39
CA ASP A 101 -13.60 3.54 -11.68
C ASP A 101 -12.44 2.53 -11.66
N LEU A 102 -11.25 2.95 -11.20
CA LEU A 102 -10.08 2.08 -11.15
C LEU A 102 -10.30 0.90 -10.20
N TYR A 103 -10.84 1.16 -9.00
CA TYR A 103 -11.17 0.12 -8.03
C TYR A 103 -12.20 -0.87 -8.59
N THR A 104 -13.29 -0.36 -9.16
CA THR A 104 -14.34 -1.20 -9.75
C THR A 104 -13.80 -2.05 -10.91
N MET A 105 -12.96 -1.46 -11.76
CA MET A 105 -12.31 -2.19 -12.85
C MET A 105 -11.38 -3.29 -12.35
N GLY A 106 -10.61 -3.02 -11.30
CA GLY A 106 -9.69 -3.99 -10.70
C GLY A 106 -10.41 -5.14 -9.97
N MET A 107 -11.58 -4.86 -9.40
CA MET A 107 -12.39 -5.86 -8.68
C MET A 107 -13.34 -6.66 -9.58
N ASP A 108 -13.47 -6.33 -10.86
CA ASP A 108 -14.29 -7.07 -11.83
C ASP A 108 -13.57 -8.33 -12.32
N SER A 109 -13.53 -9.33 -11.45
CA SER A 109 -12.92 -10.63 -11.74
C SER A 109 -13.55 -11.34 -12.95
N THR A 110 -14.84 -11.14 -13.19
CA THR A 110 -15.53 -11.73 -14.35
C THR A 110 -14.98 -11.19 -15.65
N ARG A 111 -14.84 -9.87 -15.76
CA ARG A 111 -14.23 -9.22 -16.92
C ARG A 111 -12.76 -9.58 -17.07
N LEU A 112 -11.98 -9.52 -15.98
CA LEU A 112 -10.56 -9.85 -15.99
C LEU A 112 -10.32 -11.29 -16.47
N ASN A 113 -11.10 -12.24 -15.97
CA ASN A 113 -11.01 -13.65 -16.40
C ASN A 113 -11.43 -13.84 -17.87
N ALA A 114 -12.46 -13.14 -18.33
CA ALA A 114 -12.89 -13.20 -19.73
C ALA A 114 -11.87 -12.60 -20.70
N GLN A 115 -11.19 -11.53 -20.31
CA GLN A 115 -10.14 -10.90 -21.11
C GLN A 115 -8.84 -11.74 -21.11
N GLY A 116 -8.51 -12.38 -19.99
CA GLY A 116 -7.29 -13.17 -19.84
C GLY A 116 -6.05 -12.34 -20.22
N VAL A 117 -5.21 -12.89 -21.08
CA VAL A 117 -3.98 -12.25 -21.58
C VAL A 117 -4.18 -11.38 -22.83
N ALA A 118 -5.40 -11.28 -23.36
CA ALA A 118 -5.66 -10.55 -24.60
C ALA A 118 -5.17 -9.08 -24.61
N PRO A 119 -5.25 -8.32 -23.50
CA PRO A 119 -4.72 -6.96 -23.46
C PRO A 119 -3.18 -6.86 -23.63
N LEU A 120 -2.45 -7.94 -23.29
CA LEU A 120 -0.99 -8.00 -23.42
C LEU A 120 -0.51 -8.49 -24.77
N LYS A 121 -1.45 -8.91 -25.66
CA LYS A 121 -1.07 -9.55 -26.92
C LYS A 121 -0.18 -8.67 -27.81
N ALA A 122 -0.45 -7.38 -27.88
CA ALA A 122 0.34 -6.47 -28.71
C ALA A 122 1.79 -6.36 -28.21
N ASP A 123 1.99 -6.30 -26.88
CA ASP A 123 3.33 -6.24 -26.29
C ASP A 123 4.08 -7.55 -26.46
N VAL A 124 3.37 -8.68 -26.31
CA VAL A 124 3.95 -10.02 -26.54
C VAL A 124 4.32 -10.20 -28.01
N ASP A 125 3.45 -9.83 -28.95
CA ASP A 125 3.72 -9.92 -30.39
C ASP A 125 4.96 -9.10 -30.76
N MET A 126 5.09 -7.86 -30.26
CA MET A 126 6.28 -7.01 -30.45
C MET A 126 7.55 -7.70 -29.93
N LEU A 127 7.49 -8.35 -28.77
CA LEU A 127 8.65 -9.06 -28.22
C LEU A 127 9.00 -10.32 -29.01
N MET A 128 8.04 -10.99 -29.60
CA MET A 128 8.26 -12.17 -30.45
C MET A 128 8.86 -11.83 -31.81
N GLU A 129 8.78 -10.57 -32.26
CA GLU A 129 9.38 -10.07 -33.49
C GLU A 129 10.85 -9.63 -33.33
N VAL A 130 11.41 -9.69 -32.11
CA VAL A 130 12.82 -9.33 -31.84
C VAL A 130 13.75 -10.38 -32.45
N GLU A 131 14.46 -10.02 -33.49
CA GLU A 131 15.45 -10.87 -34.16
C GLU A 131 16.90 -10.44 -33.92
N GLN A 132 17.12 -9.15 -33.67
CA GLN A 132 18.45 -8.56 -33.53
C GLN A 132 18.58 -7.76 -32.23
N LEU A 133 19.81 -7.50 -31.82
CA LEU A 133 20.09 -6.74 -30.59
C LEU A 133 19.54 -5.30 -30.65
N SER A 134 19.49 -4.70 -31.85
CA SER A 134 18.85 -3.39 -32.06
C SER A 134 17.36 -3.41 -31.74
N ASP A 135 16.66 -4.47 -32.13
CA ASP A 135 15.22 -4.62 -31.91
C ASP A 135 14.94 -4.82 -30.43
N LEU A 136 15.80 -5.60 -29.75
CA LEU A 136 15.74 -5.76 -28.29
C LEU A 136 15.89 -4.41 -27.56
N ALA A 137 16.82 -3.55 -27.99
CA ALA A 137 17.01 -2.25 -27.40
C ALA A 137 15.76 -1.36 -27.54
N ILE A 138 15.09 -1.41 -28.70
CA ILE A 138 13.82 -0.71 -28.93
C ILE A 138 12.72 -1.27 -28.05
N ALA A 139 12.56 -2.59 -28.00
CA ALA A 139 11.55 -3.26 -27.18
C ALA A 139 11.72 -2.93 -25.70
N VAL A 140 12.96 -2.97 -25.17
CA VAL A 140 13.26 -2.57 -23.79
C VAL A 140 12.89 -1.11 -23.54
N ALA A 141 13.23 -0.19 -24.46
CA ALA A 141 12.88 1.22 -24.33
C ALA A 141 11.36 1.44 -24.29
N MET A 142 10.60 0.73 -25.12
CA MET A 142 9.14 0.80 -25.13
C MET A 142 8.53 0.28 -23.83
N ILE A 143 9.01 -0.85 -23.30
CA ILE A 143 8.54 -1.39 -22.02
C ILE A 143 8.88 -0.43 -20.87
N HIS A 144 10.05 0.18 -20.86
CA HIS A 144 10.42 1.18 -19.85
C HIS A 144 9.47 2.39 -19.82
N THR A 145 8.85 2.74 -20.95
CA THR A 145 7.90 3.85 -21.01
C THR A 145 6.47 3.48 -20.62
N SER A 146 6.11 2.19 -20.64
CA SER A 146 4.71 1.75 -20.49
C SER A 146 4.46 0.78 -19.34
N ALA A 147 5.36 -0.14 -19.06
CA ALA A 147 5.06 -1.29 -18.20
C ALA A 147 6.06 -1.55 -17.06
N GLY A 148 7.20 -0.87 -17.00
CA GLY A 148 8.16 -1.07 -15.92
C GLY A 148 9.63 -1.16 -16.35
N ASN A 149 10.47 -1.77 -15.53
CA ASN A 149 11.92 -1.80 -15.69
C ASN A 149 12.42 -3.24 -15.92
N PRO A 150 12.37 -3.77 -17.15
CA PRO A 150 12.56 -5.19 -17.40
C PRO A 150 14.00 -5.70 -17.19
N LEU A 151 15.01 -4.88 -17.35
CA LEU A 151 16.42 -5.27 -17.22
C LEU A 151 17.18 -4.39 -16.21
N PHE A 152 16.89 -3.11 -16.22
CA PHE A 152 17.51 -2.13 -15.35
C PHE A 152 16.48 -1.05 -15.00
N SER A 153 16.68 -0.37 -13.90
CA SER A 153 15.93 0.83 -13.55
C SER A 153 16.79 2.07 -13.78
N THR A 154 16.14 3.19 -14.00
CA THR A 154 16.81 4.49 -14.12
C THR A 154 16.15 5.47 -13.16
N GLY A 155 16.97 6.31 -12.55
CA GLY A 155 16.52 7.36 -11.65
C GLY A 155 17.43 8.57 -11.73
N VAL A 156 16.90 9.75 -11.47
CA VAL A 156 17.69 10.97 -11.36
C VAL A 156 17.73 11.38 -9.89
N GLY A 157 18.93 11.55 -9.36
CA GLY A 157 19.15 11.94 -7.97
C GLY A 157 20.40 12.77 -7.81
N ALA A 158 20.57 13.34 -6.61
CA ALA A 158 21.79 14.07 -6.28
C ALA A 158 23.02 13.16 -6.35
N ASP A 159 24.11 13.66 -6.89
CA ASP A 159 25.40 12.99 -6.86
C ASP A 159 25.86 12.77 -5.42
N LEU A 160 26.34 11.55 -5.10
CA LEU A 160 26.79 11.19 -3.77
C LEU A 160 28.02 11.97 -3.28
N LEU A 161 28.81 12.48 -4.22
CA LEU A 161 30.02 13.26 -3.92
C LEU A 161 29.79 14.77 -4.04
N ASN A 162 28.77 15.20 -4.79
CA ASN A 162 28.41 16.59 -4.97
C ASN A 162 26.90 16.77 -5.09
N SER A 163 26.24 16.99 -3.98
CA SER A 163 24.77 17.12 -3.91
C SER A 163 24.20 18.34 -4.67
N ASN A 164 25.03 19.22 -5.22
CA ASN A 164 24.57 20.37 -6.01
C ASN A 164 24.29 20.01 -7.48
N ILE A 165 24.64 18.81 -7.93
CA ILE A 165 24.36 18.32 -9.27
C ILE A 165 23.49 17.06 -9.20
N ASN A 166 22.64 16.88 -10.21
CA ASN A 166 21.90 15.66 -10.40
C ASN A 166 22.58 14.78 -11.44
N VAL A 167 22.61 13.48 -11.19
CA VAL A 167 23.16 12.47 -12.08
C VAL A 167 22.13 11.40 -12.38
N LEU A 168 22.28 10.72 -13.50
CA LEU A 168 21.48 9.55 -13.85
C LEU A 168 22.07 8.32 -13.16
N TYR A 169 21.27 7.68 -12.34
CA TYR A 169 21.56 6.37 -11.78
C TYR A 169 20.96 5.28 -12.67
N VAL A 170 21.72 4.24 -12.90
CA VAL A 170 21.29 3.03 -13.60
C VAL A 170 21.53 1.86 -12.66
N GLU A 171 20.49 1.13 -12.32
CA GLU A 171 20.55 0.05 -11.33
C GLU A 171 19.97 -1.24 -11.93
N GLN A 172 20.44 -2.39 -11.43
CA GLN A 172 19.88 -3.68 -11.81
C GLN A 172 18.41 -3.75 -11.40
N SER A 173 17.57 -4.24 -12.31
CA SER A 173 16.15 -4.44 -12.10
C SER A 173 15.66 -5.64 -12.92
N GLY A 174 14.35 -5.83 -13.00
CA GLY A 174 13.73 -6.86 -13.84
C GLY A 174 13.40 -8.16 -13.11
N LEU A 175 13.72 -8.26 -11.83
CA LEU A 175 13.27 -9.39 -11.01
C LEU A 175 11.80 -9.13 -10.60
N GLY A 176 10.87 -9.57 -11.44
CA GLY A 176 9.43 -9.32 -11.25
C GLY A 176 8.79 -10.15 -10.14
N MET A 177 9.50 -11.14 -9.59
CA MET A 177 9.03 -11.97 -8.48
C MET A 177 9.98 -11.85 -7.30
N GLY A 178 9.43 -11.85 -6.08
CA GLY A 178 10.18 -11.68 -4.84
C GLY A 178 11.03 -12.89 -4.46
N ASN A 179 10.79 -14.05 -5.06
CA ASN A 179 11.57 -15.27 -4.86
C ASN A 179 11.79 -15.98 -6.21
N ARG A 180 12.88 -16.69 -6.32
CA ARG A 180 13.27 -17.47 -7.51
C ARG A 180 12.58 -18.84 -7.57
N ASP A 181 12.15 -19.37 -6.43
CA ASP A 181 11.56 -20.72 -6.27
C ASP A 181 10.04 -20.71 -6.37
#